data_22588430e0f42a6ef349f8552b2bade9
#
_entry.id   22588430e0f42a6ef349f8552b2bade9
#
_cell.length_a   1.000
_cell.length_b   1.000
_cell.length_c   1.000
_cell.angle_alpha   90.00
_cell.angle_beta   90.00
_cell.angle_gamma   90.00
#
_symmetry.space_group_name_H-M   'P 1'
#
loop_
_entity.id
_entity.type
_entity.pdbx_description
1 polymer ?
#
loop_
_entity_poly.entity_id
_entity_poly.type
_entity_poly.pdbx_seq_one_letter_code
_entity_poly.pdbx_strand_id
1 'polypeptide(L)'
;MRNSLFIILIFLLTACTEQVKQAESINRLPHIYPDYIGVTIPAGIAPLNFQVLEPSIEKVDVHITGNQGGELHVQDQWANFDIKNWHELTEANRGGSLNIKVRAKGKEGKWQAYKDFKIFISPYPLDDFGLTYRRIQPGYEVGGNIGIYQRDIHTFEETALMQESAVPGRCFNCHTPNRTNPETFTLQVRGEGGGTLVQKDSVQTWYNTKTDQTKAAGSYASWHPDGRYCAYAANAVHQSFFVGKDRNIEVYHSFSNIVVLDTQTGELIVSPLLNTDALEIFPAFSADGKTLYFSTSENCNVPAEYEKVKCSLCAISFDATTGTFGHQVDTLLHGPATDKSYIQARPSYDGRWLMFCRAERSNFPVSQKESDLWLMDLQTGKFRSLDEVNSPRTESYPNWSSNSHWFVFSSKSEDGLHSRAYLASIDEEGKVTKPFLLPQENPLKYYRNMFDSFNCPDFTSSQVEFDIRTARENLFSNERVQVKIKE
;
A
#
# COMPACT_ATOMS: atom_id res chain seq x y z
N MET A 1 -40.96 59.92 -12.88
CA MET A 1 -39.91 59.17 -12.22
C MET A 1 -40.58 58.12 -11.30
N ARG A 2 -40.57 56.88 -11.75
CA ARG A 2 -41.20 55.73 -11.01
C ARG A 2 -40.06 54.84 -10.54
N ASN A 3 -39.81 54.87 -9.23
CA ASN A 3 -38.85 53.99 -8.56
C ASN A 3 -39.46 52.59 -8.44
N SER A 4 -38.96 51.64 -9.17
CA SER A 4 -39.27 50.21 -8.98
C SER A 4 -38.32 49.66 -7.92
N LEU A 5 -38.88 49.31 -6.78
CA LEU A 5 -38.19 48.60 -5.68
C LEU A 5 -38.13 47.11 -6.07
N PHE A 6 -36.95 46.59 -6.44
CA PHE A 6 -36.70 45.14 -6.57
C PHE A 6 -36.50 44.54 -5.20
N ILE A 7 -37.49 43.82 -4.67
CA ILE A 7 -37.32 42.98 -3.48
C ILE A 7 -36.69 41.69 -3.92
N ILE A 8 -35.39 41.48 -3.58
CA ILE A 8 -34.71 40.19 -3.73
C ILE A 8 -35.15 39.29 -2.59
N LEU A 9 -35.99 38.32 -2.90
CA LEU A 9 -36.42 37.29 -1.96
C LEU A 9 -35.31 36.23 -1.90
N ILE A 10 -34.46 36.31 -0.85
CA ILE A 10 -33.42 35.28 -0.56
C ILE A 10 -34.19 34.09 0.04
N PHE A 11 -34.41 33.04 -0.75
CA PHE A 11 -34.83 31.74 -0.24
C PHE A 11 -33.66 31.10 0.49
N LEU A 12 -33.65 31.20 1.81
CA LEU A 12 -32.86 30.34 2.68
C LEU A 12 -33.45 28.94 2.59
N LEU A 13 -32.84 28.08 1.80
CA LEU A 13 -33.07 26.64 1.83
C LEU A 13 -32.49 26.11 3.15
N THR A 14 -33.24 26.20 4.23
CA THR A 14 -32.98 25.41 5.43
C THR A 14 -33.29 23.97 5.07
N ALA A 15 -32.24 23.15 4.91
CA ALA A 15 -32.42 21.70 4.87
C ALA A 15 -33.08 21.28 6.19
N CYS A 16 -34.39 20.96 6.15
CA CYS A 16 -35.10 20.42 7.30
C CYS A 16 -34.53 19.03 7.62
N THR A 17 -33.61 18.95 8.57
CA THR A 17 -33.25 17.67 9.19
C THR A 17 -34.48 17.14 9.94
N GLU A 18 -34.93 15.94 9.57
CA GLU A 18 -36.03 15.26 10.25
C GLU A 18 -35.61 14.97 11.69
N GLN A 19 -36.29 15.56 12.68
CA GLN A 19 -36.02 15.26 14.09
C GLN A 19 -36.41 13.79 14.39
N VAL A 20 -35.42 12.96 14.70
CA VAL A 20 -35.65 11.56 15.13
C VAL A 20 -36.20 11.56 16.56
N LYS A 21 -37.52 11.72 16.73
CA LYS A 21 -38.18 11.80 18.04
C LYS A 21 -38.30 10.45 18.75
N GLN A 22 -38.41 9.35 18.02
CA GLN A 22 -38.52 7.98 18.57
C GLN A 22 -37.75 7.04 17.67
N ALA A 23 -36.89 6.22 18.29
CA ALA A 23 -36.21 5.12 17.62
C ALA A 23 -36.31 3.88 18.51
N GLU A 24 -36.58 2.73 17.92
CA GLU A 24 -36.56 1.44 18.60
C GLU A 24 -35.09 1.09 18.91
N SER A 25 -34.80 0.82 20.17
CA SER A 25 -33.44 0.45 20.59
C SER A 25 -33.12 -1.00 20.21
N ILE A 26 -32.06 -1.19 19.43
CA ILE A 26 -31.52 -2.49 19.06
C ILE A 26 -30.23 -2.73 19.84
N ASN A 27 -30.18 -3.76 20.68
CA ASN A 27 -29.02 -4.05 21.51
C ASN A 27 -27.91 -4.81 20.74
N ARG A 28 -27.55 -4.30 19.55
CA ARG A 28 -26.42 -4.79 18.74
C ARG A 28 -25.71 -3.64 18.03
N LEU A 29 -24.46 -3.86 17.65
CA LEU A 29 -23.72 -2.93 16.80
C LEU A 29 -24.33 -2.87 15.39
N PRO A 30 -24.25 -1.73 14.68
CA PRO A 30 -24.63 -1.66 13.28
C PRO A 30 -23.68 -2.50 12.42
N HIS A 31 -24.22 -3.17 11.41
CA HIS A 31 -23.40 -3.77 10.35
C HIS A 31 -23.07 -2.68 9.34
N ILE A 32 -21.85 -2.15 9.41
CA ILE A 32 -21.39 -1.05 8.54
C ILE A 32 -20.32 -1.52 7.56
N TYR A 33 -20.24 -0.82 6.43
CA TYR A 33 -19.19 -1.01 5.42
C TYR A 33 -18.59 0.33 5.03
N PRO A 34 -17.28 0.49 5.09
CA PRO A 34 -16.29 -0.45 5.67
C PRO A 34 -16.48 -0.65 7.19
N ASP A 35 -15.88 -1.74 7.73
CA ASP A 35 -15.89 -1.99 9.18
C ASP A 35 -14.90 -1.07 9.91
N TYR A 36 -15.38 0.12 10.26
CA TYR A 36 -14.62 1.10 11.04
C TYR A 36 -14.87 1.03 12.56
N ILE A 37 -15.56 -0.01 13.04
CA ILE A 37 -15.85 -0.17 14.47
C ILE A 37 -14.56 -0.47 15.23
N GLY A 38 -14.20 0.39 16.18
CA GLY A 38 -13.04 0.19 17.04
C GLY A 38 -11.67 0.38 16.38
N VAL A 39 -11.61 0.98 15.19
CA VAL A 39 -10.35 1.30 14.53
C VAL A 39 -9.66 2.50 15.18
N THR A 40 -8.34 2.58 15.01
CA THR A 40 -7.54 3.75 15.36
C THR A 40 -7.10 4.44 14.08
N ILE A 41 -7.32 5.74 13.98
CA ILE A 41 -7.00 6.54 12.79
C ILE A 41 -6.08 7.71 13.15
N PRO A 42 -5.30 8.27 12.21
CA PRO A 42 -4.61 9.52 12.41
C PRO A 42 -5.62 10.68 12.36
N ALA A 43 -5.37 11.74 13.12
CA ALA A 43 -6.12 12.98 12.95
C ALA A 43 -5.88 13.53 11.53
N GLY A 44 -6.89 14.20 10.96
CA GLY A 44 -6.79 14.81 9.64
C GLY A 44 -6.83 13.86 8.44
N ILE A 45 -7.02 12.55 8.63
CA ILE A 45 -7.28 11.63 7.51
C ILE A 45 -8.64 11.92 6.87
N ALA A 46 -8.82 11.52 5.61
CA ALA A 46 -10.11 11.60 4.93
C ALA A 46 -11.24 10.97 5.76
N PRO A 47 -12.46 11.52 5.70
CA PRO A 47 -13.58 11.04 6.49
C PRO A 47 -13.84 9.53 6.32
N LEU A 48 -14.10 8.86 7.45
CA LEU A 48 -14.48 7.46 7.46
C LEU A 48 -15.95 7.29 7.11
N ASN A 49 -16.30 7.62 5.89
CA ASN A 49 -17.66 7.45 5.37
C ASN A 49 -18.06 5.97 5.33
N PHE A 50 -19.28 5.65 5.69
CA PHE A 50 -19.76 4.26 5.71
C PHE A 50 -21.25 4.13 5.38
N GLN A 51 -21.65 2.94 4.92
CA GLN A 51 -23.04 2.54 4.78
C GLN A 51 -23.45 1.56 5.88
N VAL A 52 -24.71 1.58 6.26
CA VAL A 52 -25.33 0.53 7.10
C VAL A 52 -25.86 -0.56 6.16
N LEU A 53 -25.28 -1.77 6.27
CA LEU A 53 -25.59 -2.91 5.40
C LEU A 53 -26.77 -3.74 5.94
N GLU A 54 -27.89 -3.09 6.25
CA GLU A 54 -29.11 -3.77 6.66
C GLU A 54 -30.12 -3.76 5.52
N PRO A 55 -30.92 -4.83 5.38
CA PRO A 55 -31.96 -4.85 4.37
C PRO A 55 -32.92 -3.67 4.53
N SER A 56 -33.18 -2.99 3.44
CA SER A 56 -34.21 -1.94 3.38
C SER A 56 -33.91 -0.64 4.10
N ILE A 57 -32.66 -0.33 4.49
CA ILE A 57 -32.32 1.00 4.99
C ILE A 57 -32.35 2.02 3.86
N GLU A 58 -33.03 3.13 4.11
CA GLU A 58 -33.18 4.25 3.18
C GLU A 58 -32.45 5.50 3.67
N LYS A 59 -32.30 5.63 4.99
CA LYS A 59 -31.71 6.82 5.60
C LYS A 59 -31.00 6.46 6.88
N VAL A 60 -29.89 7.13 7.15
CA VAL A 60 -29.16 7.06 8.41
C VAL A 60 -29.13 8.42 9.08
N ASP A 61 -29.05 8.42 10.39
CA ASP A 61 -28.85 9.57 11.26
C ASP A 61 -27.69 9.25 12.18
N VAL A 62 -26.55 9.92 11.95
CA VAL A 62 -25.29 9.63 12.64
C VAL A 62 -24.83 10.84 13.44
N HIS A 63 -24.70 10.65 14.74
CA HIS A 63 -24.11 11.62 15.65
C HIS A 63 -22.74 11.14 16.11
N ILE A 64 -21.75 12.01 15.98
CA ILE A 64 -20.39 11.77 16.47
C ILE A 64 -20.07 12.80 17.54
N THR A 65 -19.58 12.34 18.67
CA THR A 65 -19.10 13.22 19.76
C THR A 65 -17.68 12.88 20.15
N GLY A 66 -16.82 13.88 20.18
CA GLY A 66 -15.44 13.74 20.64
C GLY A 66 -15.36 13.72 22.16
N ASN A 67 -14.51 12.85 22.73
CA ASN A 67 -14.32 12.80 24.17
C ASN A 67 -13.51 14.01 24.72
N GLN A 68 -12.85 14.76 23.83
CA GLN A 68 -12.16 16.02 24.16
C GLN A 68 -12.94 17.24 23.64
N GLY A 69 -14.18 17.03 23.15
CA GLY A 69 -15.07 18.05 22.63
C GLY A 69 -15.32 17.96 21.13
N GLY A 70 -16.26 18.79 20.68
CA GLY A 70 -16.72 18.79 19.29
C GLY A 70 -17.72 17.70 18.97
N GLU A 71 -18.52 17.95 17.95
CA GLU A 71 -19.52 17.02 17.47
C GLU A 71 -19.76 17.16 15.97
N LEU A 72 -20.20 16.09 15.32
CA LEU A 72 -20.71 16.08 13.95
C LEU A 72 -22.06 15.38 13.91
N HIS A 73 -22.94 15.89 13.05
CA HIS A 73 -24.22 15.26 12.77
C HIS A 73 -24.45 15.20 11.27
N VAL A 74 -24.80 14.02 10.78
CA VAL A 74 -25.20 13.81 9.38
C VAL A 74 -26.47 12.99 9.32
N GLN A 75 -27.37 13.39 8.41
CA GLN A 75 -28.59 12.65 8.13
C GLN A 75 -28.75 12.54 6.60
N ASP A 76 -28.45 11.35 6.05
CA ASP A 76 -28.40 11.10 4.61
C ASP A 76 -28.69 9.61 4.31
N GLN A 77 -28.52 9.19 3.06
CA GLN A 77 -28.61 7.77 2.66
C GLN A 77 -27.47 6.93 3.24
N TRP A 78 -26.32 7.52 3.51
CA TRP A 78 -25.17 6.92 4.20
C TRP A 78 -24.45 7.96 5.06
N ALA A 79 -23.59 7.51 5.95
CA ALA A 79 -22.74 8.40 6.74
C ALA A 79 -21.68 9.04 5.83
N ASN A 80 -21.93 10.30 5.45
CA ASN A 80 -21.09 11.09 4.56
C ASN A 80 -20.72 12.39 5.26
N PHE A 81 -19.46 12.48 5.71
CA PHE A 81 -19.00 13.59 6.54
C PHE A 81 -18.28 14.64 5.70
N ASP A 82 -18.53 15.91 5.99
CA ASP A 82 -17.79 17.03 5.44
C ASP A 82 -16.32 16.96 5.88
N ILE A 83 -15.39 17.08 4.92
CA ILE A 83 -13.94 16.89 5.13
C ILE A 83 -13.43 17.89 6.18
N LYS A 84 -13.80 19.17 6.07
CA LYS A 84 -13.31 20.22 6.97
C LYS A 84 -13.76 19.97 8.41
N ASN A 85 -15.05 19.72 8.60
CA ASN A 85 -15.62 19.48 9.92
C ASN A 85 -15.08 18.18 10.54
N TRP A 86 -14.85 17.15 9.72
CA TRP A 86 -14.20 15.91 10.14
C TRP A 86 -12.78 16.13 10.61
N HIS A 87 -11.98 16.90 9.86
CA HIS A 87 -10.61 17.24 10.24
C HIS A 87 -10.59 18.03 11.56
N GLU A 88 -11.43 19.06 11.69
CA GLU A 88 -11.53 19.84 12.92
C GLU A 88 -11.86 18.95 14.13
N LEU A 89 -12.80 18.01 13.97
CA LEU A 89 -13.19 17.10 15.05
C LEU A 89 -12.05 16.11 15.39
N THR A 90 -11.41 15.50 14.41
CA THR A 90 -10.34 14.53 14.64
C THR A 90 -9.10 15.18 15.23
N GLU A 91 -8.73 16.39 14.79
CA GLU A 91 -7.64 17.18 15.36
C GLU A 91 -7.90 17.56 16.82
N ALA A 92 -9.12 18.00 17.14
CA ALA A 92 -9.51 18.33 18.51
C ALA A 92 -9.49 17.12 19.46
N ASN A 93 -9.50 15.89 18.91
CA ASN A 93 -9.56 14.65 19.67
C ASN A 93 -8.31 13.78 19.52
N ARG A 94 -7.18 14.33 19.12
CA ARG A 94 -5.89 13.61 19.00
C ARG A 94 -5.51 12.95 20.33
N GLY A 95 -5.19 11.65 20.28
CA GLY A 95 -4.94 10.82 21.47
C GLY A 95 -6.20 10.43 22.25
N GLY A 96 -7.38 10.78 21.72
CA GLY A 96 -8.68 10.52 22.33
C GLY A 96 -9.55 9.57 21.51
N SER A 97 -10.85 9.78 21.55
CA SER A 97 -11.80 8.94 20.82
C SER A 97 -13.07 9.70 20.43
N LEU A 98 -13.70 9.22 19.36
CA LEU A 98 -15.01 9.63 18.91
C LEU A 98 -16.04 8.57 19.30
N ASN A 99 -17.16 8.97 19.87
CA ASN A 99 -18.31 8.10 20.13
C ASN A 99 -19.31 8.25 18.99
N ILE A 100 -19.64 7.15 18.34
CA ILE A 100 -20.48 7.12 17.14
C ILE A 100 -21.84 6.54 17.50
N LYS A 101 -22.90 7.33 17.34
CA LYS A 101 -24.29 6.91 17.49
C LYS A 101 -24.94 6.80 16.12
N VAL A 102 -25.45 5.64 15.81
CA VAL A 102 -26.10 5.35 14.51
C VAL A 102 -27.55 5.02 14.73
N ARG A 103 -28.40 5.73 14.00
CA ARG A 103 -29.80 5.37 13.81
C ARG A 103 -30.03 5.13 12.32
N ALA A 104 -30.88 4.18 11.99
CA ALA A 104 -31.24 3.90 10.60
C ALA A 104 -32.74 3.79 10.43
N LYS A 105 -33.25 4.30 9.32
CA LYS A 105 -34.67 4.28 8.94
C LYS A 105 -34.89 3.29 7.84
N GLY A 106 -35.74 2.31 8.09
CA GLY A 106 -36.17 1.35 7.06
C GLY A 106 -37.32 1.86 6.22
N LYS A 107 -37.67 1.11 5.15
CA LYS A 107 -38.80 1.40 4.24
C LYS A 107 -40.13 1.57 4.93
N GLU A 108 -40.33 0.94 6.08
CA GLU A 108 -41.55 1.10 6.89
C GLU A 108 -41.59 2.45 7.65
N GLY A 109 -40.62 3.31 7.49
CA GLY A 109 -40.54 4.62 8.11
C GLY A 109 -40.16 4.65 9.58
N LYS A 110 -39.83 3.49 10.18
CA LYS A 110 -39.42 3.35 11.59
C LYS A 110 -37.93 3.55 11.74
N TRP A 111 -37.52 4.31 12.76
CA TRP A 111 -36.15 4.47 13.15
C TRP A 111 -35.69 3.39 14.11
N GLN A 112 -34.52 2.84 13.90
CA GLN A 112 -33.84 1.88 14.76
C GLN A 112 -32.56 2.51 15.28
N ALA A 113 -32.28 2.42 16.60
CA ALA A 113 -31.09 2.94 17.24
C ALA A 113 -30.17 1.75 17.62
N TYR A 114 -28.98 1.73 17.06
CA TYR A 114 -27.97 0.73 17.32
C TYR A 114 -27.17 1.04 18.58
N LYS A 115 -26.42 0.04 19.10
CA LYS A 115 -25.45 0.24 20.15
C LYS A 115 -24.31 1.16 19.65
N ASP A 116 -23.93 2.12 20.46
CA ASP A 116 -22.82 3.03 20.18
C ASP A 116 -21.50 2.28 20.02
N PHE A 117 -20.61 2.82 19.18
CA PHE A 117 -19.25 2.33 19.05
C PHE A 117 -18.24 3.48 19.06
N LYS A 118 -16.97 3.15 19.14
CA LYS A 118 -15.88 4.14 19.15
C LYS A 118 -14.97 4.01 17.95
N ILE A 119 -14.41 5.16 17.55
CA ILE A 119 -13.23 5.31 16.71
C ILE A 119 -12.18 6.01 17.58
N PHE A 120 -10.94 5.50 17.59
CA PHE A 120 -9.85 6.08 18.35
C PHE A 120 -9.00 6.98 17.45
N ILE A 121 -8.54 8.11 17.99
CA ILE A 121 -7.63 9.00 17.29
C ILE A 121 -6.24 8.80 17.87
N SER A 122 -5.31 8.41 17.02
CA SER A 122 -3.91 8.17 17.43
C SER A 122 -3.25 9.45 17.97
N PRO A 123 -2.39 9.36 19.00
CA PRO A 123 -1.51 10.46 19.36
C PRO A 123 -0.41 10.70 18.30
N TYR A 124 -0.05 9.66 17.50
CA TYR A 124 0.95 9.76 16.46
C TYR A 124 0.35 10.37 15.19
N PRO A 125 0.92 11.47 14.68
CA PRO A 125 0.47 12.06 13.43
C PRO A 125 0.77 11.12 12.24
N LEU A 126 0.08 11.35 11.13
CA LEU A 126 0.44 10.84 9.81
C LEU A 126 0.60 12.06 8.91
N ASP A 127 1.85 12.55 8.83
CA ASP A 127 2.17 13.80 8.14
C ASP A 127 2.49 13.59 6.65
N ASP A 128 2.53 12.33 6.19
CA ASP A 128 2.69 12.02 4.78
C ASP A 128 1.50 12.57 3.99
N PHE A 129 1.76 13.09 2.78
CA PHE A 129 0.72 13.60 1.89
C PHE A 129 -0.26 12.50 1.52
N GLY A 130 0.27 11.30 1.19
CA GLY A 130 -0.59 10.28 0.68
C GLY A 130 0.13 8.98 0.32
N LEU A 131 -0.52 8.27 -0.58
CA LEU A 131 -0.05 6.99 -1.07
C LEU A 131 0.15 7.04 -2.58
N THR A 132 1.17 6.33 -3.06
CA THR A 132 1.20 5.84 -4.43
C THR A 132 0.93 4.35 -4.43
N TYR A 133 0.25 3.84 -5.45
CA TYR A 133 0.00 2.41 -5.64
C TYR A 133 -0.25 2.07 -7.10
N ARG A 134 -0.03 0.82 -7.43
CA ARG A 134 -0.41 0.28 -8.72
C ARG A 134 -1.81 -0.33 -8.61
N ARG A 135 -2.72 0.09 -9.48
CA ARG A 135 -4.00 -0.60 -9.72
C ARG A 135 -3.83 -1.54 -10.91
N ILE A 136 -4.24 -2.78 -10.76
CA ILE A 136 -4.17 -3.81 -11.79
C ILE A 136 -5.40 -4.68 -11.71
N GLN A 137 -5.99 -4.99 -12.86
CA GLN A 137 -7.08 -5.94 -12.95
C GLN A 137 -6.59 -7.37 -12.64
N PRO A 138 -7.41 -8.23 -12.04
CA PRO A 138 -7.04 -9.60 -11.82
C PRO A 138 -6.78 -10.29 -13.17
N GLY A 139 -5.75 -11.12 -13.22
CA GLY A 139 -5.08 -11.64 -14.38
C GLY A 139 -5.87 -12.46 -15.40
N TYR A 140 -7.17 -12.34 -15.46
CA TYR A 140 -7.98 -12.93 -16.56
C TYR A 140 -7.88 -12.13 -17.86
N GLU A 141 -7.50 -10.87 -17.79
CA GLU A 141 -7.37 -10.01 -18.94
C GLU A 141 -5.89 -9.74 -19.20
N VAL A 142 -5.35 -10.41 -20.18
CA VAL A 142 -4.02 -10.13 -20.68
C VAL A 142 -4.06 -8.78 -21.39
N GLY A 143 -3.43 -7.77 -20.78
CA GLY A 143 -3.45 -6.40 -21.28
C GLY A 143 -4.56 -5.53 -20.66
N GLY A 144 -5.14 -5.94 -19.54
CA GLY A 144 -6.09 -5.15 -18.77
C GLY A 144 -5.50 -3.84 -18.25
N ASN A 145 -6.38 -2.91 -17.87
CA ASN A 145 -6.01 -1.58 -17.40
C ASN A 145 -5.03 -1.67 -16.21
N ILE A 146 -3.82 -1.23 -16.43
CA ILE A 146 -2.80 -1.04 -15.39
C ILE A 146 -2.60 0.45 -15.22
N GLY A 147 -2.51 0.92 -13.97
CA GLY A 147 -2.19 2.31 -13.67
C GLY A 147 -1.39 2.44 -12.38
N ILE A 148 -0.54 3.44 -12.34
CA ILE A 148 0.08 3.96 -11.12
C ILE A 148 -0.68 5.23 -10.76
N TYR A 149 -1.15 5.29 -9.53
CA TYR A 149 -1.95 6.40 -9.01
C TYR A 149 -1.31 6.96 -7.76
N GLN A 150 -1.53 8.24 -7.52
CA GLN A 150 -1.33 8.85 -6.22
C GLN A 150 -2.67 9.23 -5.60
N ARG A 151 -2.74 9.15 -4.29
CA ARG A 151 -3.93 9.37 -3.48
C ARG A 151 -3.59 10.27 -2.31
N ASP A 152 -4.21 11.44 -2.26
CA ASP A 152 -4.19 12.29 -1.07
C ASP A 152 -5.00 11.61 0.05
N ILE A 153 -4.34 11.22 1.15
CA ILE A 153 -5.02 10.51 2.25
C ILE A 153 -5.86 11.42 3.14
N HIS A 154 -5.73 12.73 3.01
CA HIS A 154 -6.51 13.71 3.77
C HIS A 154 -7.84 14.06 3.10
N THR A 155 -7.93 13.76 1.80
CA THR A 155 -9.13 13.96 0.97
C THR A 155 -9.51 12.66 0.27
N PHE A 156 -10.35 12.73 -0.77
CA PHE A 156 -10.68 11.59 -1.62
C PHE A 156 -10.03 11.70 -3.01
N GLU A 157 -9.12 12.65 -3.21
CA GLU A 157 -8.51 12.91 -4.49
C GLU A 157 -7.53 11.78 -4.86
N GLU A 158 -7.75 11.20 -6.02
CA GLU A 158 -6.90 10.20 -6.64
C GLU A 158 -6.55 10.67 -8.05
N THR A 159 -5.26 10.76 -8.37
CA THR A 159 -4.79 11.14 -9.70
C THR A 159 -3.89 10.07 -10.30
N ALA A 160 -4.01 9.84 -11.61
CA ALA A 160 -3.15 8.91 -12.31
C ALA A 160 -1.79 9.55 -12.59
N LEU A 161 -0.71 8.89 -12.18
CA LEU A 161 0.65 9.23 -12.57
C LEU A 161 0.99 8.61 -13.93
N MET A 162 0.60 7.34 -14.14
CA MET A 162 0.85 6.61 -15.37
C MET A 162 -0.25 5.59 -15.63
N GLN A 163 -0.73 5.50 -16.85
CA GLN A 163 -1.73 4.52 -17.27
C GLN A 163 -1.26 3.75 -18.49
N GLU A 164 -1.87 2.59 -18.76
CA GLU A 164 -1.55 1.73 -19.91
C GLU A 164 -1.57 2.50 -21.23
N SER A 165 -2.48 3.45 -21.40
CA SER A 165 -2.59 4.30 -22.59
C SER A 165 -1.33 5.13 -22.88
N ALA A 166 -0.48 5.41 -21.89
CA ALA A 166 0.80 6.07 -22.08
C ALA A 166 1.87 5.15 -22.69
N VAL A 167 1.76 3.83 -22.45
CA VAL A 167 2.73 2.81 -22.89
C VAL A 167 2.02 1.58 -23.44
N PRO A 168 1.26 1.70 -24.52
CA PRO A 168 0.39 0.66 -25.03
C PRO A 168 1.10 -0.70 -25.22
N GLY A 169 0.47 -1.79 -24.75
CA GLY A 169 0.97 -3.13 -24.87
C GLY A 169 2.20 -3.45 -23.98
N ARG A 170 2.55 -2.58 -23.05
CA ARG A 170 3.64 -2.78 -22.10
C ARG A 170 3.13 -2.87 -20.67
N CYS A 171 3.72 -3.78 -19.91
CA CYS A 171 3.50 -3.85 -18.48
C CYS A 171 4.48 -2.92 -17.77
N PHE A 172 4.00 -2.22 -16.76
CA PHE A 172 4.85 -1.40 -15.89
C PHE A 172 4.47 -1.66 -14.43
N ASN A 173 5.44 -1.46 -13.54
CA ASN A 173 5.24 -1.73 -12.13
C ASN A 173 6.22 -0.97 -11.25
N CYS A 174 5.87 -1.02 -9.95
CA CYS A 174 6.73 -0.63 -8.84
C CYS A 174 7.21 0.82 -8.93
N HIS A 175 6.27 1.77 -8.87
CA HIS A 175 6.63 3.10 -8.40
C HIS A 175 7.15 2.92 -6.98
N THR A 176 8.45 3.19 -6.79
CA THR A 176 9.11 3.01 -5.49
C THR A 176 9.85 4.31 -5.17
N PRO A 177 9.33 5.12 -4.25
CA PRO A 177 10.01 6.33 -3.79
C PRO A 177 11.22 5.96 -2.93
N ASN A 178 12.18 6.87 -2.82
CA ASN A 178 13.23 6.74 -1.81
C ASN A 178 12.63 7.05 -0.43
N ARG A 179 12.31 6.01 0.34
CA ARG A 179 11.47 6.12 1.53
C ARG A 179 10.11 6.73 1.15
N THR A 180 9.82 7.95 1.64
CA THR A 180 8.60 8.69 1.30
C THR A 180 8.86 9.91 0.41
N ASN A 181 10.10 10.09 -0.10
CA ASN A 181 10.46 11.23 -0.92
C ASN A 181 9.85 11.14 -2.34
N PRO A 182 8.90 12.00 -2.72
CA PRO A 182 8.25 11.96 -4.02
C PRO A 182 9.13 12.45 -5.18
N GLU A 183 10.22 13.19 -4.91
CA GLU A 183 11.13 13.71 -5.92
C GLU A 183 12.15 12.67 -6.39
N THR A 184 12.36 11.62 -5.60
CA THR A 184 13.29 10.53 -5.93
C THR A 184 12.56 9.21 -5.93
N PHE A 185 12.31 8.66 -7.11
CA PHE A 185 11.64 7.37 -7.27
C PHE A 185 12.14 6.60 -8.50
N THR A 186 11.79 5.35 -8.56
CA THR A 186 12.03 4.48 -9.72
C THR A 186 10.75 3.74 -10.12
N LEU A 187 10.64 3.44 -11.40
CA LEU A 187 9.64 2.52 -11.94
C LEU A 187 10.22 1.75 -13.12
N GLN A 188 9.62 0.62 -13.44
CA GLN A 188 10.05 -0.20 -14.55
C GLN A 188 8.95 -0.40 -15.59
N VAL A 189 9.30 -0.23 -16.86
CA VAL A 189 8.48 -0.63 -18.00
C VAL A 189 9.08 -1.89 -18.62
N ARG A 190 8.28 -2.94 -18.75
CA ARG A 190 8.65 -4.23 -19.33
C ARG A 190 8.22 -4.31 -20.79
N GLY A 191 8.80 -5.26 -21.52
CA GLY A 191 8.52 -5.51 -22.93
C GLY A 191 9.57 -4.93 -23.86
N GLU A 192 9.30 -4.98 -25.16
CA GLU A 192 10.22 -4.47 -26.19
C GLU A 192 10.41 -2.95 -26.01
N GLY A 193 11.66 -2.49 -26.00
CA GLY A 193 12.00 -1.10 -25.73
C GLY A 193 11.65 -0.63 -24.32
N GLY A 194 11.47 -1.55 -23.36
CA GLY A 194 11.29 -1.22 -21.95
C GLY A 194 12.57 -0.70 -21.29
N GLY A 195 12.50 -0.38 -20.01
CA GLY A 195 13.65 0.12 -19.24
C GLY A 195 13.28 0.44 -17.80
N THR A 196 14.29 0.79 -17.03
CA THR A 196 14.16 1.28 -15.66
C THR A 196 14.24 2.79 -15.64
N LEU A 197 13.15 3.46 -15.29
CA LEU A 197 13.15 4.90 -15.06
C LEU A 197 13.64 5.20 -13.66
N VAL A 198 14.53 6.15 -13.54
CA VAL A 198 14.87 6.82 -12.28
C VAL A 198 14.56 8.31 -12.45
N GLN A 199 13.73 8.83 -11.56
CA GLN A 199 13.53 10.28 -11.42
C GLN A 199 14.25 10.77 -10.18
N LYS A 200 14.99 11.86 -10.30
CA LYS A 200 15.61 12.59 -9.18
C LYS A 200 15.49 14.09 -9.47
N ASP A 201 14.90 14.83 -8.55
CA ASP A 201 14.76 16.28 -8.66
C ASP A 201 14.18 16.72 -10.03
N SER A 202 13.11 16.08 -10.47
CA SER A 202 12.45 16.29 -11.77
C SER A 202 13.25 15.83 -13.00
N VAL A 203 14.47 15.34 -12.86
CA VAL A 203 15.26 14.77 -13.95
C VAL A 203 14.94 13.29 -14.13
N GLN A 204 14.52 12.93 -15.32
CA GLN A 204 14.16 11.56 -15.67
C GLN A 204 15.27 10.91 -16.48
N THR A 205 15.81 9.80 -15.98
CA THR A 205 16.83 9.01 -16.66
C THR A 205 16.34 7.58 -16.87
N TRP A 206 16.39 7.12 -18.12
CA TRP A 206 16.07 5.74 -18.47
C TRP A 206 17.34 4.90 -18.54
N TYR A 207 17.37 3.80 -17.80
CA TYR A 207 18.47 2.83 -17.78
C TYR A 207 18.07 1.52 -18.45
N ASN A 208 19.01 0.93 -19.19
CA ASN A 208 18.97 -0.47 -19.54
C ASN A 208 19.77 -1.26 -18.49
N THR A 209 19.07 -1.82 -17.51
CA THR A 209 19.69 -2.60 -16.42
C THR A 209 19.93 -4.07 -16.78
N LYS A 210 19.56 -4.48 -18.00
CA LYS A 210 19.83 -5.82 -18.50
C LYS A 210 21.24 -5.88 -19.12
N THR A 211 22.06 -6.77 -18.63
CA THR A 211 23.39 -7.10 -19.14
C THR A 211 23.53 -8.61 -19.34
N ASP A 212 24.63 -9.08 -19.91
CA ASP A 212 24.93 -10.50 -20.02
C ASP A 212 25.03 -11.20 -18.66
N GLN A 213 25.45 -10.46 -17.61
CA GLN A 213 25.53 -10.97 -16.25
C GLN A 213 24.18 -10.98 -15.55
N THR A 214 23.39 -9.89 -15.66
CA THR A 214 22.09 -9.78 -15.00
C THR A 214 20.99 -10.57 -15.69
N LYS A 215 21.14 -10.87 -16.99
CA LYS A 215 20.21 -11.62 -17.85
C LYS A 215 18.80 -11.04 -17.98
N ALA A 216 18.36 -10.23 -17.01
CA ALA A 216 17.05 -9.60 -16.96
C ALA A 216 17.16 -8.15 -16.47
N ALA A 217 16.13 -7.34 -16.74
CA ALA A 217 16.02 -6.00 -16.17
C ALA A 217 15.60 -6.05 -14.71
N GLY A 218 16.02 -5.05 -13.93
CA GLY A 218 15.71 -4.94 -12.50
C GLY A 218 14.25 -4.65 -12.19
N SER A 219 13.73 -5.25 -11.15
CA SER A 219 12.40 -5.01 -10.58
C SER A 219 12.45 -5.09 -9.05
N TYR A 220 11.32 -4.87 -8.36
CA TYR A 220 11.25 -4.90 -6.89
C TYR A 220 12.31 -4.02 -6.23
N ALA A 221 12.28 -2.75 -6.56
CA ALA A 221 13.28 -1.78 -6.17
C ALA A 221 13.30 -1.50 -4.67
N SER A 222 14.47 -1.16 -4.14
CA SER A 222 14.66 -0.57 -2.81
C SER A 222 15.80 0.44 -2.85
N TRP A 223 15.52 1.66 -2.41
CA TRP A 223 16.50 2.72 -2.34
C TRP A 223 17.37 2.62 -1.10
N HIS A 224 18.65 2.88 -1.27
CA HIS A 224 19.52 3.23 -0.16
C HIS A 224 19.11 4.62 0.37
N PRO A 225 19.17 4.86 1.69
CA PRO A 225 18.68 6.11 2.29
C PRO A 225 19.28 7.39 1.73
N ASP A 226 20.51 7.35 1.21
CA ASP A 226 21.18 8.52 0.61
C ASP A 226 20.62 8.92 -0.77
N GLY A 227 19.76 8.07 -1.36
CA GLY A 227 19.19 8.31 -2.67
C GLY A 227 20.17 8.14 -3.85
N ARG A 228 21.38 7.65 -3.61
CA ARG A 228 22.35 7.36 -4.66
C ARG A 228 22.17 5.96 -5.23
N TYR A 229 22.07 4.98 -4.36
CA TYR A 229 21.98 3.58 -4.74
C TYR A 229 20.54 3.07 -4.74
N CYS A 230 20.22 2.26 -5.73
CA CYS A 230 18.93 1.55 -5.79
C CYS A 230 19.15 0.07 -6.07
N ALA A 231 18.75 -0.79 -5.14
CA ALA A 231 18.80 -2.23 -5.31
C ALA A 231 17.59 -2.73 -6.12
N TYR A 232 17.82 -3.73 -6.96
CA TYR A 232 16.80 -4.37 -7.79
C TYR A 232 16.98 -5.88 -7.76
N ALA A 233 15.88 -6.62 -7.96
CA ALA A 233 15.93 -8.01 -8.37
C ALA A 233 15.86 -8.10 -9.89
N ALA A 234 16.91 -8.60 -10.53
CA ALA A 234 16.91 -8.95 -11.95
C ALA A 234 16.33 -10.34 -12.11
N ASN A 235 15.10 -10.48 -12.62
CA ASN A 235 14.34 -11.72 -12.55
C ASN A 235 13.60 -12.08 -13.83
N ALA A 236 13.35 -13.38 -14.00
CA ALA A 236 12.46 -13.95 -15.03
C ALA A 236 11.15 -14.38 -14.36
N VAL A 237 10.05 -13.74 -14.77
CA VAL A 237 8.71 -13.93 -14.20
C VAL A 237 7.86 -14.78 -15.12
N HIS A 238 7.19 -15.78 -14.55
CA HIS A 238 6.18 -16.60 -15.20
C HIS A 238 4.85 -16.47 -14.44
N GLN A 239 3.74 -16.59 -15.14
CA GLN A 239 2.41 -16.50 -14.57
C GLN A 239 1.57 -17.69 -14.99
N SER A 240 0.79 -18.24 -14.07
CA SER A 240 -0.26 -19.22 -14.33
C SER A 240 -1.60 -18.69 -13.83
N PHE A 241 -2.64 -18.87 -14.63
CA PHE A 241 -3.98 -18.39 -14.32
C PHE A 241 -4.87 -19.55 -13.92
N PHE A 242 -5.74 -19.33 -12.94
CA PHE A 242 -6.64 -20.33 -12.39
C PHE A 242 -8.06 -19.79 -12.33
N VAL A 243 -9.04 -20.66 -12.47
CA VAL A 243 -10.44 -20.36 -12.22
C VAL A 243 -10.81 -20.91 -10.85
N GLY A 244 -10.82 -20.05 -9.84
CA GLY A 244 -11.10 -20.46 -8.47
C GLY A 244 -11.49 -19.28 -7.57
N LYS A 245 -12.10 -19.60 -6.44
CA LYS A 245 -12.56 -18.57 -5.48
C LYS A 245 -11.42 -17.92 -4.69
N ASP A 246 -10.34 -18.65 -4.46
CA ASP A 246 -9.24 -18.22 -3.59
C ASP A 246 -7.90 -18.11 -4.33
N ARG A 247 -7.88 -18.41 -5.62
CA ARG A 247 -6.67 -18.42 -6.44
C ARG A 247 -7.03 -18.08 -7.90
N ASN A 248 -6.59 -16.93 -8.36
CA ASN A 248 -6.79 -16.49 -9.75
C ASN A 248 -5.47 -16.42 -10.53
N ILE A 249 -4.37 -16.13 -9.87
CA ILE A 249 -3.04 -16.02 -10.47
C ILE A 249 -1.99 -16.60 -9.52
N GLU A 250 -0.99 -17.25 -10.09
CA GLU A 250 0.25 -17.62 -9.42
C GLU A 250 1.42 -17.03 -10.19
N VAL A 251 2.38 -16.48 -9.47
CA VAL A 251 3.58 -15.89 -10.06
C VAL A 251 4.79 -16.69 -9.61
N TYR A 252 5.60 -17.09 -10.58
CA TYR A 252 6.82 -17.87 -10.35
C TYR A 252 8.03 -17.12 -10.86
N HIS A 253 9.14 -17.27 -10.18
CA HIS A 253 10.44 -16.78 -10.64
C HIS A 253 11.33 -18.00 -10.92
N SER A 254 11.78 -18.15 -12.17
CA SER A 254 12.73 -19.20 -12.56
C SER A 254 14.18 -18.75 -12.47
N PHE A 255 14.38 -17.46 -12.27
CA PHE A 255 15.68 -16.81 -12.13
C PHE A 255 15.47 -15.50 -11.37
N SER A 256 16.33 -15.18 -10.41
CA SER A 256 16.32 -13.88 -9.74
C SER A 256 17.65 -13.65 -9.04
N ASN A 257 18.33 -12.54 -9.34
CA ASN A 257 19.55 -12.09 -8.68
C ASN A 257 19.39 -10.64 -8.23
N ILE A 258 20.12 -10.22 -7.21
CA ILE A 258 20.10 -8.85 -6.72
C ILE A 258 21.29 -8.08 -7.26
N VAL A 259 21.00 -6.88 -7.76
CA VAL A 259 21.98 -5.90 -8.23
C VAL A 259 21.70 -4.54 -7.62
N VAL A 260 22.70 -3.67 -7.51
CA VAL A 260 22.54 -2.29 -7.04
C VAL A 260 23.00 -1.34 -8.13
N LEU A 261 22.12 -0.45 -8.56
CA LEU A 261 22.44 0.63 -9.47
C LEU A 261 22.98 1.83 -8.69
N ASP A 262 24.18 2.29 -9.04
CA ASP A 262 24.66 3.62 -8.69
C ASP A 262 24.10 4.63 -9.70
N THR A 263 23.13 5.42 -9.26
CA THR A 263 22.44 6.38 -10.14
C THR A 263 23.30 7.59 -10.50
N GLN A 264 24.45 7.80 -9.86
CA GLN A 264 25.38 8.86 -10.18
C GLN A 264 26.35 8.46 -11.31
N THR A 265 26.82 7.21 -11.30
CA THR A 265 27.79 6.72 -12.28
C THR A 265 27.15 5.90 -13.42
N GLY A 266 25.93 5.38 -13.20
CA GLY A 266 25.28 4.45 -14.12
C GLY A 266 25.90 3.03 -14.05
N GLU A 267 26.64 2.73 -12.98
CA GLU A 267 27.26 1.42 -12.77
C GLU A 267 26.31 0.47 -12.01
N LEU A 268 26.36 -0.80 -12.35
CA LEU A 268 25.74 -1.88 -11.59
C LEU A 268 26.77 -2.58 -10.71
N ILE A 269 26.49 -2.59 -9.43
CA ILE A 269 27.24 -3.33 -8.43
C ILE A 269 26.64 -4.72 -8.33
N VAL A 270 27.46 -5.74 -8.52
CA VAL A 270 27.08 -7.16 -8.42
C VAL A 270 27.93 -7.84 -7.35
N SER A 271 27.40 -8.89 -6.75
CA SER A 271 28.13 -9.71 -5.79
C SER A 271 27.93 -11.19 -6.13
N PRO A 272 28.98 -12.02 -6.09
CA PRO A 272 28.82 -13.46 -6.22
C PRO A 272 27.90 -14.09 -5.17
N LEU A 273 27.71 -13.43 -4.03
CA LEU A 273 26.83 -13.85 -2.95
C LEU A 273 25.34 -13.54 -3.23
N LEU A 274 25.06 -12.69 -4.21
CA LEU A 274 23.70 -12.25 -4.61
C LEU A 274 23.42 -12.55 -6.10
N ASN A 275 24.29 -13.32 -6.72
CA ASN A 275 24.20 -13.77 -8.11
C ASN A 275 24.59 -15.25 -8.15
N THR A 276 23.77 -16.08 -7.52
CA THR A 276 23.98 -17.51 -7.35
C THR A 276 23.03 -18.31 -8.24
N ASP A 277 23.04 -19.64 -8.12
CA ASP A 277 22.02 -20.50 -8.75
C ASP A 277 20.69 -20.53 -7.96
N ALA A 278 20.67 -19.95 -6.74
CA ALA A 278 19.44 -19.74 -5.98
C ALA A 278 18.65 -18.55 -6.53
N LEU A 279 17.51 -18.26 -5.93
CA LEU A 279 16.70 -17.08 -6.22
C LEU A 279 16.92 -16.03 -5.12
N GLU A 280 17.57 -14.92 -5.41
CA GLU A 280 17.69 -13.76 -4.53
C GLU A 280 16.69 -12.68 -4.98
N ILE A 281 15.73 -12.32 -4.10
CA ILE A 281 14.60 -11.48 -4.47
C ILE A 281 14.18 -10.52 -3.34
N PHE A 282 13.46 -9.47 -3.66
CA PHE A 282 12.92 -8.47 -2.75
C PHE A 282 13.98 -7.82 -1.85
N PRO A 283 14.96 -7.14 -2.44
CA PRO A 283 15.93 -6.39 -1.64
C PRO A 283 15.26 -5.28 -0.83
N ALA A 284 15.78 -4.98 0.35
CA ALA A 284 15.35 -3.87 1.20
C ALA A 284 16.52 -3.33 2.02
N PHE A 285 16.92 -2.08 1.76
CA PHE A 285 17.97 -1.42 2.55
C PHE A 285 17.47 -1.09 3.96
N SER A 286 18.32 -1.28 4.95
CA SER A 286 18.11 -0.82 6.32
C SER A 286 17.97 0.70 6.41
N ALA A 287 17.45 1.19 7.54
CA ALA A 287 17.28 2.63 7.78
C ALA A 287 18.58 3.42 7.71
N ASP A 288 19.69 2.83 8.11
CA ASP A 288 21.04 3.41 8.06
C ASP A 288 21.82 3.09 6.76
N GLY A 289 21.24 2.30 5.87
CA GLY A 289 21.82 1.89 4.60
C GLY A 289 22.96 0.86 4.69
N LYS A 290 23.35 0.42 5.89
CA LYS A 290 24.50 -0.48 6.06
C LYS A 290 24.20 -1.94 5.82
N THR A 291 22.92 -2.30 5.73
CA THR A 291 22.46 -3.67 5.56
C THR A 291 21.46 -3.72 4.40
N LEU A 292 21.60 -4.71 3.55
CA LEU A 292 20.59 -5.09 2.57
C LEU A 292 19.93 -6.39 3.03
N TYR A 293 18.63 -6.34 3.36
CA TYR A 293 17.80 -7.50 3.59
C TYR A 293 17.30 -8.04 2.25
N PHE A 294 17.10 -9.35 2.17
CA PHE A 294 16.55 -9.99 0.97
C PHE A 294 15.99 -11.36 1.27
N SER A 295 15.21 -11.90 0.37
CA SER A 295 14.72 -13.28 0.45
C SER A 295 15.49 -14.15 -0.50
N THR A 296 15.83 -15.39 -0.10
CA THR A 296 16.45 -16.36 -0.98
C THR A 296 15.83 -17.75 -0.83
N SER A 297 15.74 -18.49 -1.92
CA SER A 297 15.33 -19.89 -1.94
C SER A 297 16.16 -20.70 -2.93
N GLU A 298 16.29 -21.99 -2.69
CA GLU A 298 16.82 -22.89 -3.70
C GLU A 298 15.99 -22.79 -4.97
N ASN A 299 16.67 -22.85 -6.12
CA ASN A 299 16.01 -22.89 -7.41
C ASN A 299 15.40 -24.28 -7.65
N CYS A 300 14.21 -24.32 -8.21
CA CYS A 300 13.51 -25.54 -8.50
C CYS A 300 12.77 -25.44 -9.85
N ASN A 301 12.33 -26.57 -10.37
CA ASN A 301 11.61 -26.63 -11.64
C ASN A 301 10.18 -26.09 -11.47
N VAL A 302 9.99 -24.81 -11.71
CA VAL A 302 8.66 -24.17 -11.65
C VAL A 302 7.96 -24.29 -13.02
N PRO A 303 6.63 -24.49 -13.06
CA PRO A 303 5.69 -24.55 -11.93
C PRO A 303 5.61 -25.92 -11.23
N ALA A 304 6.21 -26.99 -11.76
CA ALA A 304 6.00 -28.36 -11.30
C ALA A 304 6.38 -28.58 -9.82
N GLU A 305 7.42 -27.90 -9.34
CA GLU A 305 7.95 -28.04 -7.99
C GLU A 305 7.70 -26.83 -7.11
N TYR A 306 6.76 -25.96 -7.49
CA TYR A 306 6.51 -24.70 -6.77
C TYR A 306 6.16 -24.87 -5.29
N GLU A 307 5.55 -25.99 -4.92
CA GLU A 307 5.26 -26.34 -3.52
C GLU A 307 6.53 -26.45 -2.64
N LYS A 308 7.70 -26.66 -3.27
CA LYS A 308 8.99 -26.78 -2.57
C LYS A 308 9.64 -25.43 -2.28
N VAL A 309 9.16 -24.33 -2.88
CA VAL A 309 9.76 -23.01 -2.69
C VAL A 309 9.59 -22.55 -1.25
N LYS A 310 10.67 -22.48 -0.50
CA LYS A 310 10.74 -22.02 0.89
C LYS A 310 11.82 -20.94 1.00
N CYS A 311 11.38 -19.69 1.09
CA CYS A 311 12.31 -18.58 1.13
C CYS A 311 12.84 -18.32 2.54
N SER A 312 14.14 -18.21 2.67
CA SER A 312 14.81 -17.69 3.86
C SER A 312 14.89 -16.16 3.78
N LEU A 313 14.82 -15.48 4.93
CA LEU A 313 15.11 -14.06 5.06
C LEU A 313 16.57 -13.90 5.45
N CYS A 314 17.32 -13.18 4.65
CA CYS A 314 18.76 -12.99 4.78
C CYS A 314 19.15 -11.51 4.82
N ALA A 315 20.38 -11.26 5.24
CA ALA A 315 21.00 -9.94 5.28
C ALA A 315 22.45 -10.00 4.80
N ILE A 316 22.89 -8.93 4.16
CA ILE A 316 24.30 -8.71 3.78
C ILE A 316 24.66 -7.25 4.06
N SER A 317 25.87 -6.99 4.52
CA SER A 317 26.34 -5.61 4.72
C SER A 317 26.63 -4.92 3.38
N PHE A 318 26.41 -3.60 3.35
CA PHE A 318 26.71 -2.73 2.22
C PHE A 318 27.44 -1.48 2.68
N ASP A 319 28.54 -1.15 2.03
CA ASP A 319 29.30 0.08 2.24
C ASP A 319 29.01 1.07 1.10
N ALA A 320 28.22 2.09 1.39
CA ALA A 320 27.86 3.13 0.43
C ALA A 320 29.03 4.04 0.04
N THR A 321 30.09 4.09 0.85
CA THR A 321 31.29 4.88 0.55
C THR A 321 32.05 4.30 -0.64
N THR A 322 32.19 2.99 -0.63
CA THR A 322 32.88 2.23 -1.69
C THR A 322 31.94 1.64 -2.71
N GLY A 323 30.63 1.56 -2.40
CA GLY A 323 29.65 0.87 -3.21
C GLY A 323 29.98 -0.63 -3.32
N THR A 324 30.21 -1.31 -2.18
CA THR A 324 30.58 -2.73 -2.14
C THR A 324 29.75 -3.49 -1.11
N PHE A 325 29.52 -4.76 -1.39
CA PHE A 325 28.91 -5.68 -0.43
C PHE A 325 29.95 -6.29 0.50
N GLY A 326 29.50 -6.72 1.67
CA GLY A 326 30.31 -7.54 2.57
C GLY A 326 30.58 -8.95 2.02
N HIS A 327 31.33 -9.73 2.78
CA HIS A 327 31.81 -11.04 2.36
C HIS A 327 31.01 -12.22 2.92
N GLN A 328 29.91 -11.93 3.65
CA GLN A 328 29.08 -12.94 4.31
C GLN A 328 27.61 -12.58 4.18
N VAL A 329 26.78 -13.60 3.98
CA VAL A 329 25.32 -13.53 4.09
C VAL A 329 24.91 -14.14 5.42
N ASP A 330 24.16 -13.36 6.21
CA ASP A 330 23.58 -13.81 7.46
C ASP A 330 22.12 -14.26 7.22
N THR A 331 21.77 -15.46 7.65
CA THR A 331 20.40 -15.96 7.60
C THR A 331 19.66 -15.60 8.88
N LEU A 332 18.70 -14.68 8.77
CA LEU A 332 17.87 -14.25 9.91
C LEU A 332 16.77 -15.26 10.22
N LEU A 333 16.09 -15.76 9.19
CA LEU A 333 15.02 -16.75 9.28
C LEU A 333 15.20 -17.79 8.19
N HIS A 334 15.37 -19.05 8.57
CA HIS A 334 15.65 -20.15 7.64
C HIS A 334 14.35 -20.81 7.17
N GLY A 335 13.97 -20.57 5.93
CA GLY A 335 12.72 -21.06 5.34
C GLY A 335 12.57 -22.59 5.32
N PRO A 336 13.52 -23.34 4.75
CA PRO A 336 13.47 -24.81 4.73
C PRO A 336 13.38 -25.45 6.12
N ALA A 337 14.09 -24.92 7.13
CA ALA A 337 14.07 -25.47 8.49
C ALA A 337 12.73 -25.30 9.21
N THR A 338 11.97 -24.26 8.83
CA THR A 338 10.67 -23.95 9.42
C THR A 338 9.50 -24.41 8.56
N ASP A 339 9.79 -24.92 7.36
CA ASP A 339 8.81 -25.25 6.31
C ASP A 339 7.92 -24.04 5.92
N LYS A 340 8.50 -22.83 5.88
CA LYS A 340 7.83 -21.56 5.56
C LYS A 340 8.64 -20.74 4.57
N SER A 341 7.99 -19.74 3.99
CA SER A 341 8.62 -18.68 3.20
C SER A 341 8.55 -17.35 3.93
N TYR A 342 9.65 -16.61 3.98
CA TYR A 342 9.79 -15.27 4.57
C TYR A 342 10.19 -14.30 3.46
N ILE A 343 9.30 -13.35 3.13
CA ILE A 343 9.35 -12.58 1.90
C ILE A 343 8.97 -11.12 2.10
N GLN A 344 9.38 -10.24 1.18
CA GLN A 344 9.00 -8.81 1.17
C GLN A 344 9.33 -8.08 2.48
N ALA A 345 10.54 -8.26 2.98
CA ALA A 345 11.00 -7.52 4.15
C ALA A 345 10.97 -6.00 3.90
N ARG A 346 10.50 -5.25 4.90
CA ARG A 346 10.44 -3.79 4.91
C ARG A 346 10.88 -3.27 6.28
N PRO A 347 12.11 -2.75 6.41
CA PRO A 347 12.55 -2.13 7.66
C PRO A 347 11.83 -0.79 7.85
N SER A 348 11.48 -0.47 9.09
CA SER A 348 10.98 0.85 9.46
C SER A 348 12.08 1.90 9.32
N TYR A 349 11.70 3.14 9.04
CA TYR A 349 12.68 4.20 8.77
C TYR A 349 13.41 4.71 10.01
N ASP A 350 12.91 4.39 11.21
CA ASP A 350 13.60 4.59 12.49
C ASP A 350 14.60 3.47 12.82
N GLY A 351 14.60 2.38 12.03
CA GLY A 351 15.51 1.24 12.20
C GLY A 351 15.13 0.29 13.34
N ARG A 352 13.95 0.44 13.92
CA ARG A 352 13.48 -0.38 15.04
C ARG A 352 12.91 -1.71 14.60
N TRP A 353 12.10 -1.71 13.55
CA TRP A 353 11.26 -2.83 13.15
C TRP A 353 11.62 -3.36 11.76
N LEU A 354 11.44 -4.65 11.55
CA LEU A 354 11.45 -5.29 10.24
C LEU A 354 10.12 -6.02 10.06
N MET A 355 9.27 -5.50 9.19
CA MET A 355 8.03 -6.16 8.78
C MET A 355 8.29 -7.05 7.58
N PHE A 356 7.67 -8.23 7.51
CA PHE A 356 7.81 -9.16 6.40
C PHE A 356 6.56 -10.02 6.25
N CYS A 357 6.38 -10.62 5.07
CA CYS A 357 5.35 -11.61 4.84
C CYS A 357 5.88 -13.00 5.17
N ARG A 358 5.06 -13.81 5.82
CA ARG A 358 5.29 -15.25 6.00
C ARG A 358 4.18 -16.04 5.34
N ALA A 359 4.54 -16.98 4.49
CA ALA A 359 3.61 -17.86 3.79
C ALA A 359 4.02 -19.33 3.98
N GLU A 360 3.13 -20.24 3.60
CA GLU A 360 3.43 -21.68 3.62
C GLU A 360 4.54 -22.02 2.60
N ARG A 361 4.56 -21.33 1.49
CA ARG A 361 5.49 -21.49 0.38
C ARG A 361 5.55 -20.24 -0.47
N SER A 362 6.25 -20.30 -1.60
CA SER A 362 6.30 -19.24 -2.60
C SER A 362 7.40 -18.20 -2.39
N ASN A 363 7.79 -17.59 -3.47
CA ASN A 363 8.58 -16.37 -3.51
C ASN A 363 7.73 -15.14 -3.91
N PHE A 364 6.39 -15.28 -3.97
CA PHE A 364 5.48 -14.18 -4.33
C PHE A 364 4.20 -14.20 -3.48
N PRO A 365 4.21 -13.52 -2.32
CA PRO A 365 3.21 -13.70 -1.27
C PRO A 365 1.79 -13.26 -1.67
N VAL A 366 1.65 -12.29 -2.56
CA VAL A 366 0.31 -11.77 -2.97
C VAL A 366 -0.59 -12.83 -3.61
N SER A 367 0.00 -13.92 -4.12
CA SER A 367 -0.75 -15.05 -4.67
C SER A 367 -1.06 -16.14 -3.65
N GLN A 368 -0.52 -16.04 -2.41
CA GLN A 368 -0.68 -17.04 -1.37
C GLN A 368 -1.76 -16.61 -0.38
N LYS A 369 -2.79 -17.46 -0.24
CA LYS A 369 -3.89 -17.20 0.71
C LYS A 369 -3.42 -17.10 2.15
N GLU A 370 -2.40 -17.88 2.50
CA GLU A 370 -1.85 -18.02 3.84
C GLU A 370 -0.70 -17.03 4.11
N SER A 371 -0.56 -16.00 3.27
CA SER A 371 0.43 -14.96 3.49
C SER A 371 -0.05 -14.00 4.57
N ASP A 372 0.69 -13.94 5.68
CA ASP A 372 0.46 -13.09 6.84
C ASP A 372 1.60 -12.10 7.04
N LEU A 373 1.32 -10.94 7.64
CA LEU A 373 2.32 -10.00 8.10
C LEU A 373 2.92 -10.41 9.44
N TRP A 374 4.23 -10.32 9.53
CA TRP A 374 5.02 -10.58 10.73
C TRP A 374 5.93 -9.41 11.01
N LEU A 375 6.27 -9.21 12.29
CA LEU A 375 7.09 -8.11 12.77
C LEU A 375 8.27 -8.67 13.57
N MET A 376 9.49 -8.23 13.23
CA MET A 376 10.71 -8.50 13.98
C MET A 376 11.21 -7.22 14.64
N ASP A 377 11.54 -7.28 15.90
CA ASP A 377 12.30 -6.27 16.61
C ASP A 377 13.78 -6.44 16.27
N LEU A 378 14.35 -5.49 15.55
CA LEU A 378 15.75 -5.55 15.09
C LEU A 378 16.78 -5.41 16.22
N GLN A 379 16.38 -4.88 17.38
CA GLN A 379 17.27 -4.79 18.53
C GLN A 379 17.40 -6.11 19.27
N THR A 380 16.30 -6.89 19.33
CA THR A 380 16.27 -8.14 20.12
C THR A 380 16.27 -9.39 19.26
N GLY A 381 15.99 -9.28 17.96
CA GLY A 381 15.81 -10.40 17.04
C GLY A 381 14.51 -11.19 17.26
N LYS A 382 13.67 -10.79 18.21
CA LYS A 382 12.38 -11.45 18.46
C LYS A 382 11.38 -11.06 17.38
N PHE A 383 10.55 -12.00 16.95
CA PHE A 383 9.52 -11.75 15.95
C PHE A 383 8.18 -12.40 16.32
N ARG A 384 7.09 -11.84 15.81
CA ARG A 384 5.73 -12.30 16.06
C ARG A 384 4.82 -12.13 14.83
N SER A 385 3.73 -12.87 14.80
CA SER A 385 2.61 -12.60 13.90
C SER A 385 1.94 -11.27 14.27
N LEU A 386 1.44 -10.57 13.27
CA LEU A 386 0.60 -9.40 13.43
C LEU A 386 -0.88 -9.80 13.38
N ASP A 387 -1.32 -10.60 14.35
CA ASP A 387 -2.69 -11.13 14.40
C ASP A 387 -3.76 -10.04 14.39
N GLU A 388 -3.39 -8.82 14.79
CA GLU A 388 -4.27 -7.64 14.80
C GLU A 388 -4.67 -7.19 13.39
N VAL A 389 -3.83 -7.47 12.38
CA VAL A 389 -4.03 -7.06 10.98
C VAL A 389 -4.20 -8.23 10.02
N ASN A 390 -3.77 -9.42 10.42
CA ASN A 390 -3.89 -10.63 9.60
C ASN A 390 -5.34 -11.11 9.53
N SER A 391 -5.74 -11.60 8.38
CA SER A 391 -7.06 -12.14 8.09
C SER A 391 -6.94 -13.61 7.63
N PRO A 392 -8.05 -14.34 7.46
CA PRO A 392 -8.01 -15.67 6.82
C PRO A 392 -7.66 -15.63 5.32
N ARG A 393 -7.15 -14.51 4.83
CA ARG A 393 -6.80 -14.25 3.43
C ARG A 393 -5.38 -13.68 3.36
N THR A 394 -4.99 -13.24 2.17
CA THR A 394 -3.63 -12.75 1.87
C THR A 394 -3.40 -11.34 2.40
N GLU A 395 -2.32 -11.15 3.16
CA GLU A 395 -1.69 -9.86 3.43
C GLU A 395 -0.33 -9.79 2.74
N SER A 396 0.02 -8.63 2.15
CA SER A 396 1.24 -8.44 1.37
C SER A 396 1.62 -6.97 1.22
N TYR A 397 2.81 -6.73 0.67
CA TYR A 397 3.32 -5.38 0.37
C TYR A 397 3.22 -4.39 1.54
N PRO A 398 3.74 -4.73 2.73
CA PRO A 398 3.80 -3.77 3.81
C PRO A 398 4.76 -2.62 3.49
N ASN A 399 4.41 -1.39 3.88
CA ASN A 399 5.32 -0.25 3.80
C ASN A 399 5.05 0.77 4.91
N TRP A 400 6.07 1.54 5.27
CA TRP A 400 6.07 2.43 6.42
C TRP A 400 5.80 3.88 6.05
N SER A 401 5.12 4.61 6.95
CA SER A 401 5.07 6.07 6.93
C SER A 401 6.41 6.69 7.27
N SER A 402 6.59 7.97 6.95
CA SER A 402 7.83 8.71 7.21
C SER A 402 8.27 8.66 8.67
N ASN A 403 7.34 8.66 9.61
CA ASN A 403 7.58 8.61 11.06
C ASN A 403 7.61 7.21 11.66
N SER A 404 7.42 6.14 10.86
CA SER A 404 7.41 4.73 11.29
C SER A 404 6.33 4.33 12.29
N HIS A 405 5.34 5.20 12.57
CA HIS A 405 4.20 4.91 13.45
C HIS A 405 2.96 4.42 12.70
N TRP A 406 2.99 4.51 11.38
CA TRP A 406 1.94 4.00 10.51
C TRP A 406 2.53 3.08 9.46
N PHE A 407 1.73 2.14 9.02
CA PHE A 407 2.06 1.34 7.85
C PHE A 407 0.82 1.09 7.00
N VAL A 408 1.06 0.90 5.72
CA VAL A 408 0.06 0.51 4.72
C VAL A 408 0.41 -0.87 4.20
N PHE A 409 -0.59 -1.65 3.85
CA PHE A 409 -0.41 -2.96 3.24
C PHE A 409 -1.58 -3.31 2.31
N SER A 410 -1.37 -4.30 1.46
CA SER A 410 -2.42 -4.85 0.60
C SER A 410 -3.03 -6.08 1.25
N SER A 411 -4.37 -6.11 1.40
CA SER A 411 -5.10 -7.26 1.93
C SER A 411 -6.22 -7.69 0.99
N LYS A 412 -6.42 -9.01 0.88
CA LYS A 412 -7.55 -9.64 0.19
C LYS A 412 -8.68 -10.05 1.14
N SER A 413 -8.72 -9.49 2.34
CA SER A 413 -9.66 -9.86 3.41
C SER A 413 -11.13 -9.79 2.99
N GLU A 414 -11.49 -8.93 2.04
CA GLU A 414 -12.88 -8.74 1.63
C GLU A 414 -13.44 -9.92 0.81
N ASP A 415 -12.77 -10.30 -0.26
CA ASP A 415 -13.30 -11.28 -1.22
C ASP A 415 -12.33 -12.41 -1.58
N GLY A 416 -11.09 -12.34 -1.11
CA GLY A 416 -10.02 -13.31 -1.42
C GLY A 416 -9.37 -13.14 -2.80
N LEU A 417 -9.86 -12.23 -3.64
CA LEU A 417 -9.40 -12.04 -5.02
C LEU A 417 -8.73 -10.69 -5.24
N HIS A 418 -9.36 -9.63 -4.78
CA HIS A 418 -8.92 -8.25 -5.01
C HIS A 418 -8.22 -7.71 -3.76
N SER A 419 -6.96 -7.35 -3.89
CA SER A 419 -6.27 -6.66 -2.79
C SER A 419 -6.75 -5.23 -2.66
N ARG A 420 -6.90 -4.77 -1.40
CA ARG A 420 -7.27 -3.40 -1.02
C ARG A 420 -6.17 -2.83 -0.13
N ALA A 421 -6.03 -1.51 -0.13
CA ALA A 421 -5.10 -0.82 0.75
C ALA A 421 -5.71 -0.66 2.15
N TYR A 422 -5.01 -1.18 3.15
CA TYR A 422 -5.34 -1.03 4.58
C TYR A 422 -4.23 -0.30 5.30
N LEU A 423 -4.60 0.48 6.31
CA LEU A 423 -3.68 1.19 7.18
C LEU A 423 -3.84 0.73 8.63
N ALA A 424 -2.73 0.72 9.36
CA ALA A 424 -2.73 0.49 10.80
C ALA A 424 -1.61 1.30 11.46
N SER A 425 -1.75 1.56 12.76
CA SER A 425 -0.67 2.19 13.54
C SER A 425 0.05 1.18 14.42
N ILE A 426 1.27 1.53 14.77
CA ILE A 426 2.14 0.80 15.69
C ILE A 426 2.73 1.77 16.70
N ASP A 427 2.77 1.37 17.97
CA ASP A 427 3.42 2.15 19.02
C ASP A 427 4.89 1.72 19.23
N GLU A 428 5.56 2.40 20.16
CA GLU A 428 6.97 2.16 20.48
C GLU A 428 7.23 0.77 21.07
N GLU A 429 6.23 0.13 21.65
CA GLU A 429 6.29 -1.23 22.18
C GLU A 429 5.99 -2.31 21.13
N GLY A 430 5.64 -1.90 19.91
CA GLY A 430 5.32 -2.79 18.81
C GLY A 430 3.88 -3.32 18.85
N LYS A 431 2.99 -2.65 19.59
CA LYS A 431 1.57 -2.95 19.61
C LYS A 431 0.90 -2.34 18.39
N VAL A 432 0.18 -3.16 17.65
CA VAL A 432 -0.48 -2.79 16.41
C VAL A 432 -1.98 -2.61 16.64
N THR A 433 -2.59 -1.64 15.97
CA THR A 433 -4.04 -1.40 16.05
C THR A 433 -4.80 -2.18 14.99
N LYS A 434 -6.14 -2.33 15.20
CA LYS A 434 -7.03 -2.88 14.17
C LYS A 434 -6.88 -2.08 12.88
N PRO A 435 -6.67 -2.75 11.73
CA PRO A 435 -6.52 -2.07 10.45
C PRO A 435 -7.84 -1.46 9.98
N PHE A 436 -7.74 -0.42 9.16
CA PHE A 436 -8.89 0.16 8.49
C PHE A 436 -8.65 0.29 6.99
N LEU A 437 -9.70 0.04 6.23
CA LEU A 437 -9.70 0.19 4.77
C LEU A 437 -9.52 1.66 4.39
N LEU A 438 -8.71 1.94 3.38
CA LEU A 438 -8.47 3.30 2.88
C LEU A 438 -9.80 4.03 2.61
N PRO A 439 -10.05 5.18 3.26
CA PRO A 439 -11.34 5.87 3.17
C PRO A 439 -11.67 6.33 1.75
N GLN A 440 -12.95 6.28 1.40
CA GLN A 440 -13.49 6.73 0.12
C GLN A 440 -14.74 7.61 0.34
N GLU A 441 -15.03 8.51 -0.61
CA GLU A 441 -16.23 9.35 -0.55
C GLU A 441 -17.48 8.50 -0.44
N ASN A 442 -17.65 7.52 -1.33
CA ASN A 442 -18.70 6.49 -1.24
C ASN A 442 -18.04 5.11 -1.32
N PRO A 443 -17.65 4.52 -0.16
CA PRO A 443 -16.84 3.30 -0.15
C PRO A 443 -17.55 2.10 -0.76
N LEU A 444 -18.84 1.96 -0.55
CA LEU A 444 -19.60 0.83 -1.11
C LEU A 444 -19.63 0.88 -2.64
N LYS A 445 -19.94 2.05 -3.20
CA LYS A 445 -19.96 2.25 -4.66
C LYS A 445 -18.56 2.08 -5.25
N TYR A 446 -17.54 2.63 -4.59
CA TYR A 446 -16.17 2.58 -5.05
C TYR A 446 -15.65 1.14 -5.09
N TYR A 447 -15.66 0.44 -3.97
CA TYR A 447 -15.06 -0.89 -3.86
C TYR A 447 -15.86 -2.01 -4.53
N ARG A 448 -17.21 -1.96 -4.52
CA ARG A 448 -18.03 -2.97 -5.21
C ARG A 448 -17.99 -2.89 -6.72
N ASN A 449 -17.75 -1.70 -7.28
CA ASN A 449 -17.67 -1.51 -8.72
C ASN A 449 -16.23 -1.60 -9.26
N MET A 450 -15.26 -1.78 -8.38
CA MET A 450 -13.85 -1.85 -8.74
C MET A 450 -13.36 -3.29 -8.75
N PHE A 451 -12.93 -3.75 -9.90
CA PHE A 451 -12.30 -5.05 -10.11
C PHE A 451 -10.77 -4.99 -10.10
N ASP A 452 -10.19 -3.83 -9.81
CA ASP A 452 -8.74 -3.67 -9.71
C ASP A 452 -8.23 -4.12 -8.34
N SER A 453 -7.01 -4.64 -8.30
CA SER A 453 -6.24 -4.88 -7.09
C SER A 453 -5.27 -3.74 -6.84
N PHE A 454 -5.12 -3.32 -5.58
CA PHE A 454 -4.12 -2.37 -5.13
C PHE A 454 -2.85 -3.13 -4.76
N ASN A 455 -1.77 -2.85 -5.46
CA ASN A 455 -0.47 -3.47 -5.22
C ASN A 455 0.59 -2.42 -4.91
N CYS A 456 1.56 -2.80 -4.08
CA CYS A 456 2.71 -1.98 -3.71
C CYS A 456 2.30 -0.56 -3.25
N PRO A 457 1.46 -0.42 -2.22
CA PRO A 457 1.16 0.89 -1.69
C PRO A 457 2.39 1.45 -0.96
N ASP A 458 2.80 2.66 -1.32
CA ASP A 458 3.94 3.37 -0.74
C ASP A 458 3.49 4.75 -0.25
N PHE A 459 3.94 5.19 0.93
CA PHE A 459 3.71 6.56 1.38
C PHE A 459 4.58 7.55 0.62
N THR A 460 4.06 8.77 0.45
CA THR A 460 4.80 9.91 -0.08
C THR A 460 4.59 11.13 0.82
N SER A 461 5.67 11.84 1.13
CA SER A 461 5.66 13.00 2.04
C SER A 461 5.03 14.25 1.42
N SER A 462 4.98 14.33 0.09
CA SER A 462 4.23 15.34 -0.66
C SER A 462 3.72 14.74 -1.97
N GLN A 463 3.01 15.55 -2.75
CA GLN A 463 2.52 15.17 -4.06
C GLN A 463 3.69 14.80 -5.00
N VAL A 464 3.51 13.71 -5.75
CA VAL A 464 4.47 13.28 -6.79
C VAL A 464 4.27 14.13 -8.04
N GLU A 465 5.29 14.85 -8.44
CA GLU A 465 5.34 15.55 -9.71
C GLU A 465 5.98 14.63 -10.77
N PHE A 466 5.17 14.18 -11.73
CA PHE A 466 5.63 13.26 -12.78
C PHE A 466 5.22 13.73 -14.18
N ASP A 467 6.22 14.11 -14.98
CA ASP A 467 5.99 14.44 -16.39
C ASP A 467 5.93 13.15 -17.24
N ILE A 468 4.72 12.63 -17.37
CA ILE A 468 4.43 11.42 -18.17
C ILE A 468 4.72 11.63 -19.66
N ARG A 469 4.62 12.87 -20.18
CA ARG A 469 4.92 13.17 -21.59
C ARG A 469 6.39 12.94 -21.85
N THR A 470 7.25 13.60 -21.08
CA THR A 470 8.71 13.43 -21.19
C THR A 470 9.12 11.97 -20.94
N ALA A 471 8.55 11.31 -19.94
CA ALA A 471 8.82 9.89 -19.68
C ALA A 471 8.50 9.01 -20.90
N ARG A 472 7.35 9.25 -21.53
CA ARG A 472 6.92 8.53 -22.72
C ARG A 472 7.82 8.82 -23.93
N GLU A 473 8.11 10.08 -24.21
CA GLU A 473 8.98 10.50 -25.34
C GLU A 473 10.35 9.82 -25.21
N ASN A 474 10.97 9.88 -24.04
CA ASN A 474 12.25 9.23 -23.77
C ASN A 474 12.17 7.69 -23.85
N LEU A 475 11.05 7.08 -23.41
CA LEU A 475 10.84 5.65 -23.55
C LEU A 475 10.78 5.20 -25.00
N PHE A 476 10.13 5.96 -25.87
CA PHE A 476 9.98 5.63 -27.29
C PHE A 476 11.15 6.07 -28.19
N SER A 477 11.98 7.00 -27.72
CA SER A 477 13.23 7.37 -28.43
C SER A 477 14.26 6.23 -28.41
N ASN A 478 14.08 5.22 -27.57
CA ASN A 478 15.03 4.14 -27.29
C ASN A 478 16.40 4.60 -26.77
N GLU A 479 16.50 5.86 -26.37
CA GLU A 479 17.69 6.36 -25.67
C GLU A 479 17.72 5.83 -24.25
N ARG A 480 18.75 5.05 -23.91
CA ARG A 480 18.95 4.45 -22.59
C ARG A 480 20.40 4.62 -22.18
N VAL A 481 20.61 4.97 -20.94
CA VAL A 481 21.92 4.80 -20.31
C VAL A 481 22.18 3.30 -20.21
N GLN A 482 23.17 2.84 -20.96
CA GLN A 482 23.63 1.45 -20.86
C GLN A 482 24.45 1.34 -19.58
N VAL A 483 23.97 0.55 -18.62
CA VAL A 483 24.71 0.34 -17.40
C VAL A 483 25.98 -0.46 -17.66
N LYS A 484 26.99 -0.26 -16.83
CA LYS A 484 28.24 -1.02 -16.81
C LYS A 484 28.36 -1.76 -15.49
N ILE A 485 28.89 -2.97 -15.53
CA ILE A 485 29.19 -3.66 -14.28
C ILE A 485 30.40 -2.97 -13.66
N LYS A 486 30.29 -2.67 -12.38
CA LYS A 486 31.38 -2.11 -11.59
C LYS A 486 32.48 -3.15 -11.45
N GLU A 487 33.72 -2.80 -11.84
CA GLU A 487 34.89 -3.66 -11.72
C GLU A 487 35.38 -3.79 -10.25
#